data_1ffd5b4f0477ac6276c0d488d0a63d37
#
_entry.id   1ffd5b4f0477ac6276c0d488d0a63d37
#
_cell.length_a   1.000
_cell.length_b   1.000
_cell.length_c   1.000
_cell.angle_alpha   90.00
_cell.angle_beta   90.00
_cell.angle_gamma   90.00
#
_symmetry.space_group_name_H-M   'P 1'
#
loop_
_entity.id
_entity.type
_entity.pdbx_description
1 polymer ?
#
loop_
_entity_poly.entity_id
_entity_poly.type
_entity_poly.pdbx_seq_one_letter_code
_entity_poly.pdbx_strand_id
1 'polypeptide(L)'
;MRELTKDEIAILQRHAKWLQSDGEEGERANLSYANLRFANLSYADLSYADLSNTDLSYADLGNANLSNSDLSNARLCNANLRYADLSNARLDFSCWPLWCGSRDVKADDRLVAQLLFHVTRLDVTQCSGGVREAMGHIRTMAVSDLFSEYRNDIEKIGE
;
A
#
# COMPACT_ATOMS: atom_id res chain seq x y z
N MET A 1 -16.33 -5.75 -10.76
CA MET A 1 -16.29 -4.56 -9.88
C MET A 1 -17.64 -4.42 -9.21
N ARG A 2 -17.69 -4.08 -7.94
CA ARG A 2 -18.94 -3.72 -7.25
C ARG A 2 -18.99 -2.21 -7.04
N GLU A 3 -20.19 -1.66 -7.01
CA GLU A 3 -20.41 -0.29 -6.58
C GLU A 3 -20.25 -0.20 -5.06
N LEU A 4 -19.93 1.00 -4.59
CA LEU A 4 -19.83 1.29 -3.16
C LEU A 4 -21.24 1.29 -2.53
N THR A 5 -21.33 0.85 -1.30
CA THR A 5 -22.56 0.93 -0.51
C THR A 5 -22.86 2.40 -0.14
N LYS A 6 -24.09 2.66 0.28
CA LYS A 6 -24.47 4.01 0.74
C LYS A 6 -23.63 4.49 1.92
N ASP A 7 -23.28 3.59 2.84
CA ASP A 7 -22.48 3.91 4.02
C ASP A 7 -21.03 4.23 3.63
N GLU A 8 -20.42 3.44 2.71
CA GLU A 8 -19.10 3.70 2.17
C GLU A 8 -19.05 5.05 1.44
N ILE A 9 -20.06 5.36 0.63
CA ILE A 9 -20.19 6.64 -0.05
C ILE A 9 -20.29 7.79 0.97
N ALA A 10 -21.09 7.63 2.02
CA ALA A 10 -21.23 8.64 3.06
C ALA A 10 -19.92 8.89 3.82
N ILE A 11 -19.13 7.83 4.09
CA ILE A 11 -17.80 7.95 4.68
C ILE A 11 -16.88 8.77 3.77
N LEU A 12 -16.83 8.43 2.47
CA LEU A 12 -15.98 9.13 1.50
C LEU A 12 -16.39 10.59 1.30
N GLN A 13 -17.70 10.89 1.33
CA GLN A 13 -18.19 12.27 1.24
C GLN A 13 -17.79 13.11 2.45
N ARG A 14 -17.85 12.55 3.67
CA ARG A 14 -17.37 13.23 4.88
C ARG A 14 -15.86 13.43 4.84
N HIS A 15 -15.14 12.45 4.33
CA HIS A 15 -13.71 12.53 4.16
C HIS A 15 -13.30 13.62 3.17
N ALA A 16 -13.99 13.72 2.04
CA ALA A 16 -13.75 14.78 1.07
C ALA A 16 -13.94 16.19 1.68
N LYS A 17 -14.95 16.37 2.53
CA LYS A 17 -15.12 17.62 3.28
C LYS A 17 -13.98 17.86 4.24
N TRP A 18 -13.55 16.84 4.96
CA TRP A 18 -12.43 16.91 5.90
C TRP A 18 -11.14 17.36 5.18
N LEU A 19 -10.85 16.78 4.01
CA LEU A 19 -9.69 17.18 3.20
C LEU A 19 -9.79 18.62 2.68
N GLN A 20 -10.97 19.06 2.24
CA GLN A 20 -11.19 20.41 1.69
C GLN A 20 -11.13 21.50 2.74
N SER A 21 -11.43 21.17 3.99
CA SER A 21 -11.49 22.11 5.12
C SER A 21 -10.25 22.07 6.01
N ASP A 22 -9.18 21.37 5.61
CA ASP A 22 -8.01 21.13 6.46
C ASP A 22 -8.37 20.52 7.83
N GLY A 23 -9.43 19.71 7.88
CA GLY A 23 -9.87 18.99 9.07
C GLY A 23 -10.93 19.73 9.93
N GLU A 24 -11.37 20.93 9.54
CA GLU A 24 -12.38 21.69 10.30
C GLU A 24 -13.81 21.17 10.12
N GLU A 25 -14.13 20.60 8.96
CA GLU A 25 -15.44 20.01 8.65
C GLU A 25 -15.31 18.57 8.16
N GLY A 26 -16.37 17.79 8.33
CA GLY A 26 -16.38 16.40 7.94
C GLY A 26 -15.62 15.50 8.92
N GLU A 27 -15.17 14.35 8.44
CA GLU A 27 -14.46 13.36 9.25
C GLU A 27 -13.43 12.62 8.39
N ARG A 28 -12.24 12.35 8.93
CA ARG A 28 -11.27 11.48 8.31
C ARG A 28 -11.88 10.10 8.10
N ALA A 29 -11.76 9.54 6.89
CA ALA A 29 -12.32 8.23 6.60
C ALA A 29 -11.74 7.17 7.51
N ASN A 30 -12.62 6.46 8.22
CA ASN A 30 -12.30 5.21 8.89
C ASN A 30 -13.02 4.09 8.13
N LEU A 31 -12.23 3.30 7.39
CA LEU A 31 -12.64 2.13 6.62
C LEU A 31 -11.93 0.87 7.16
N SER A 32 -11.38 0.95 8.38
CA SER A 32 -10.72 -0.20 8.99
C SER A 32 -11.67 -1.38 9.11
N TYR A 33 -11.16 -2.60 8.86
CA TYR A 33 -11.91 -3.86 8.81
C TYR A 33 -13.03 -3.91 7.75
N ALA A 34 -13.16 -2.91 6.87
CA ALA A 34 -14.18 -2.92 5.83
C ALA A 34 -13.92 -4.02 4.79
N ASN A 35 -15.00 -4.57 4.23
CA ASN A 35 -14.90 -5.45 3.08
C ASN A 35 -15.10 -4.64 1.79
N LEU A 36 -14.00 -4.20 1.20
CA LEU A 36 -13.95 -3.44 -0.06
C LEU A 36 -13.53 -4.29 -1.25
N ARG A 37 -13.70 -5.62 -1.15
CA ARG A 37 -13.44 -6.53 -2.28
C ARG A 37 -14.22 -6.10 -3.52
N PHE A 38 -13.52 -6.08 -4.66
CA PHE A 38 -14.06 -5.68 -5.95
C PHE A 38 -14.61 -4.25 -6.00
N ALA A 39 -14.42 -3.42 -4.98
CA ALA A 39 -14.88 -2.03 -4.96
C ALA A 39 -14.20 -1.22 -6.07
N ASN A 40 -14.95 -0.28 -6.65
CA ASN A 40 -14.38 0.75 -7.50
C ASN A 40 -14.03 1.97 -6.65
N LEU A 41 -12.73 2.18 -6.44
CA LEU A 41 -12.15 3.31 -5.72
C LEU A 41 -11.14 4.07 -6.62
N SER A 42 -11.26 3.87 -7.95
CA SER A 42 -10.41 4.59 -8.89
C SER A 42 -10.61 6.10 -8.77
N TYR A 43 -9.50 6.83 -8.82
CA TYR A 43 -9.46 8.29 -8.63
C TYR A 43 -9.95 8.80 -7.26
N ALA A 44 -10.20 7.91 -6.28
CA ALA A 44 -10.60 8.34 -4.94
C ALA A 44 -9.44 9.05 -4.24
N ASP A 45 -9.75 10.14 -3.54
CA ASP A 45 -8.81 10.70 -2.57
C ASP A 45 -9.06 10.04 -1.21
N LEU A 46 -8.13 9.19 -0.82
CA LEU A 46 -8.07 8.42 0.43
C LEU A 46 -6.83 8.80 1.24
N SER A 47 -6.26 9.98 0.95
CA SER A 47 -5.12 10.46 1.70
C SER A 47 -5.46 10.60 3.19
N TYR A 48 -4.53 10.18 4.05
CA TYR A 48 -4.74 10.11 5.50
C TYR A 48 -5.83 9.14 5.99
N ALA A 49 -6.56 8.41 5.13
CA ALA A 49 -7.60 7.48 5.55
C ALA A 49 -7.04 6.32 6.41
N ASP A 50 -7.86 5.80 7.31
CA ASP A 50 -7.61 4.52 7.98
C ASP A 50 -8.23 3.39 7.15
N LEU A 51 -7.38 2.59 6.53
CA LEU A 51 -7.70 1.40 5.74
C LEU A 51 -7.06 0.15 6.36
N SER A 52 -6.70 0.20 7.63
CA SER A 52 -6.06 -0.91 8.32
C SER A 52 -6.98 -2.13 8.39
N ASN A 53 -6.42 -3.32 8.21
CA ASN A 53 -7.15 -4.59 8.21
C ASN A 53 -8.29 -4.70 7.15
N THR A 54 -8.34 -3.81 6.16
CA THR A 54 -9.37 -3.78 5.11
C THR A 54 -9.13 -4.88 4.07
N ASP A 55 -10.18 -5.54 3.59
CA ASP A 55 -10.07 -6.41 2.42
C ASP A 55 -10.31 -5.60 1.13
N LEU A 56 -9.23 -5.22 0.48
CA LEU A 56 -9.19 -4.52 -0.82
C LEU A 56 -8.87 -5.48 -1.97
N SER A 57 -9.00 -6.79 -1.76
CA SER A 57 -8.68 -7.78 -2.80
C SER A 57 -9.53 -7.54 -4.04
N TYR A 58 -8.90 -7.50 -5.22
CA TYR A 58 -9.53 -7.21 -6.51
C TYR A 58 -10.20 -5.83 -6.62
N ALA A 59 -9.95 -4.90 -5.69
CA ALA A 59 -10.43 -3.53 -5.80
C ALA A 59 -9.70 -2.77 -6.91
N ASP A 60 -10.39 -1.81 -7.51
CA ASP A 60 -9.77 -0.85 -8.40
C ASP A 60 -9.41 0.42 -7.63
N LEU A 61 -8.12 0.65 -7.45
CA LEU A 61 -7.50 1.81 -6.82
C LEU A 61 -6.65 2.60 -7.84
N GLY A 62 -6.92 2.39 -9.12
CA GLY A 62 -6.18 3.08 -10.18
C GLY A 62 -6.28 4.60 -10.06
N ASN A 63 -5.15 5.29 -10.08
CA ASN A 63 -5.06 6.75 -9.87
C ASN A 63 -5.59 7.25 -8.51
N ALA A 64 -5.81 6.39 -7.52
CA ALA A 64 -6.22 6.81 -6.19
C ALA A 64 -5.06 7.52 -5.47
N ASN A 65 -5.40 8.53 -4.66
CA ASN A 65 -4.48 9.13 -3.72
C ASN A 65 -4.60 8.39 -2.37
N LEU A 66 -3.59 7.62 -2.00
CA LEU A 66 -3.47 6.87 -0.75
C LEU A 66 -2.33 7.42 0.11
N SER A 67 -1.84 8.63 -0.20
CA SER A 67 -0.72 9.21 0.54
C SER A 67 -1.06 9.40 2.02
N ASN A 68 -0.09 9.09 2.89
CA ASN A 68 -0.25 9.16 4.34
C ASN A 68 -1.38 8.27 4.93
N SER A 69 -1.96 7.35 4.15
CA SER A 69 -2.99 6.43 4.65
C SER A 69 -2.39 5.28 5.46
N ASP A 70 -3.21 4.69 6.32
CA ASP A 70 -2.86 3.46 7.04
C ASP A 70 -3.47 2.26 6.33
N LEU A 71 -2.64 1.45 5.69
CA LEU A 71 -2.98 0.19 5.01
C LEU A 71 -2.40 -1.03 5.76
N SER A 72 -2.05 -0.87 7.03
CA SER A 72 -1.48 -1.96 7.82
C SER A 72 -2.42 -3.17 7.85
N ASN A 73 -1.89 -4.35 7.60
CA ASN A 73 -2.65 -5.61 7.48
C ASN A 73 -3.73 -5.60 6.37
N ALA A 74 -3.76 -4.62 5.48
CA ALA A 74 -4.72 -4.59 4.38
C ALA A 74 -4.44 -5.73 3.37
N ARG A 75 -5.50 -6.28 2.80
CA ARG A 75 -5.41 -7.31 1.75
C ARG A 75 -5.55 -6.65 0.38
N LEU A 76 -4.44 -6.44 -0.30
CA LEU A 76 -4.37 -5.84 -1.64
C LEU A 76 -4.18 -6.90 -2.75
N CYS A 77 -4.42 -8.18 -2.46
CA CYS A 77 -4.23 -9.26 -3.43
C CYS A 77 -5.06 -9.03 -4.69
N ASN A 78 -4.41 -8.96 -5.85
CA ASN A 78 -5.03 -8.67 -7.15
C ASN A 78 -5.74 -7.30 -7.24
N ALA A 79 -5.46 -6.35 -6.35
CA ALA A 79 -5.92 -4.98 -6.50
C ALA A 79 -5.23 -4.29 -7.68
N ASN A 80 -5.92 -3.36 -8.33
CA ASN A 80 -5.33 -2.47 -9.32
C ASN A 80 -4.85 -1.19 -8.61
N LEU A 81 -3.54 -1.00 -8.51
CA LEU A 81 -2.89 0.17 -7.92
C LEU A 81 -2.18 1.04 -8.98
N ARG A 82 -2.49 0.85 -10.26
CA ARG A 82 -1.78 1.58 -11.33
C ARG A 82 -1.95 3.09 -11.15
N TYR A 83 -0.82 3.81 -11.14
CA TYR A 83 -0.74 5.27 -10.94
C TYR A 83 -1.26 5.75 -9.58
N ALA A 84 -1.51 4.87 -8.61
CA ALA A 84 -1.87 5.27 -7.27
C ALA A 84 -0.70 5.96 -6.56
N ASP A 85 -0.99 6.93 -5.70
CA ASP A 85 0.00 7.58 -4.83
C ASP A 85 -0.02 6.92 -3.45
N LEU A 86 1.03 6.23 -3.09
CA LEU A 86 1.24 5.56 -1.80
C LEU A 86 2.34 6.24 -0.97
N SER A 87 2.71 7.49 -1.29
CA SER A 87 3.74 8.23 -0.56
C SER A 87 3.38 8.33 0.93
N ASN A 88 4.30 7.94 1.82
CA ASN A 88 4.11 7.87 3.26
C ASN A 88 2.97 6.96 3.74
N ALA A 89 2.40 6.11 2.89
CA ALA A 89 1.42 5.13 3.32
C ALA A 89 2.07 4.04 4.20
N ARG A 90 1.33 3.55 5.22
CA ARG A 90 1.76 2.42 6.04
C ARG A 90 1.22 1.14 5.44
N LEU A 91 2.11 0.20 5.09
CA LEU A 91 1.78 -1.08 4.47
C LEU A 91 2.28 -2.28 5.30
N ASP A 92 2.49 -2.08 6.60
CA ASP A 92 2.99 -3.10 7.49
C ASP A 92 2.07 -4.33 7.46
N PHE A 93 2.63 -5.51 7.17
CA PHE A 93 1.90 -6.78 7.05
C PHE A 93 0.79 -6.82 5.97
N SER A 94 0.73 -5.86 5.07
CA SER A 94 -0.23 -5.88 3.96
C SER A 94 0.13 -6.93 2.90
N CYS A 95 -0.90 -7.47 2.24
CA CYS A 95 -0.72 -8.34 1.09
C CYS A 95 -0.63 -7.51 -0.20
N TRP A 96 0.56 -7.41 -0.79
CA TRP A 96 0.81 -6.63 -2.00
C TRP A 96 0.40 -7.38 -3.29
N PRO A 97 -0.16 -6.69 -4.30
CA PRO A 97 -0.44 -7.30 -5.60
C PRO A 97 0.86 -7.51 -6.40
N LEU A 98 1.29 -8.76 -6.60
CA LEU A 98 2.52 -9.13 -7.32
C LEU A 98 2.33 -9.23 -8.86
N TRP A 99 1.37 -8.53 -9.43
CA TRP A 99 1.11 -8.50 -10.86
C TRP A 99 1.24 -7.07 -11.42
N CYS A 100 1.06 -6.88 -12.73
CA CYS A 100 1.18 -5.55 -13.35
C CYS A 100 0.16 -4.48 -12.86
N GLY A 101 -0.73 -4.83 -11.93
CA GLY A 101 -1.60 -3.89 -11.22
C GLY A 101 -0.89 -2.92 -10.30
N SER A 102 0.40 -3.15 -10.00
CA SER A 102 1.25 -2.21 -9.24
C SER A 102 2.12 -1.33 -10.15
N ARG A 103 1.87 -1.33 -11.46
CA ARG A 103 2.67 -0.54 -12.39
C ARG A 103 2.45 0.96 -12.20
N ASP A 104 3.55 1.72 -12.24
CA ASP A 104 3.56 3.18 -12.13
C ASP A 104 2.93 3.70 -10.81
N VAL A 105 3.01 2.91 -9.73
CA VAL A 105 2.66 3.34 -8.37
C VAL A 105 3.68 4.37 -7.91
N LYS A 106 3.23 5.49 -7.37
CA LYS A 106 4.10 6.45 -6.73
C LYS A 106 4.39 5.97 -5.30
N ALA A 107 5.65 5.79 -4.99
CA ALA A 107 6.14 5.29 -3.72
C ALA A 107 7.29 6.18 -3.23
N ASP A 108 7.45 6.27 -1.93
CA ASP A 108 8.63 6.88 -1.31
C ASP A 108 9.71 5.82 -0.98
N ASP A 109 10.85 6.29 -0.51
CA ASP A 109 12.00 5.44 -0.17
C ASP A 109 11.66 4.42 0.92
N ARG A 110 10.80 4.79 1.88
CA ARG A 110 10.37 3.89 2.97
C ARG A 110 9.59 2.71 2.42
N LEU A 111 8.61 2.96 1.54
CA LEU A 111 7.81 1.91 0.92
C LEU A 111 8.69 1.00 0.06
N VAL A 112 9.60 1.58 -0.72
CA VAL A 112 10.56 0.82 -1.54
C VAL A 112 11.44 -0.05 -0.64
N ALA A 113 11.94 0.49 0.48
CA ALA A 113 12.74 -0.26 1.44
C ALA A 113 11.96 -1.45 2.03
N GLN A 114 10.70 -1.27 2.43
CA GLN A 114 9.84 -2.34 2.93
C GLN A 114 9.65 -3.47 1.89
N LEU A 115 9.35 -3.12 0.65
CA LEU A 115 9.19 -4.08 -0.43
C LEU A 115 10.48 -4.86 -0.71
N LEU A 116 11.62 -4.16 -0.78
CA LEU A 116 12.93 -4.78 -0.99
C LEU A 116 13.32 -5.69 0.17
N PHE A 117 13.02 -5.32 1.42
CA PHE A 117 13.29 -6.16 2.57
C PHE A 117 12.62 -7.54 2.46
N HIS A 118 11.35 -7.57 2.07
CA HIS A 118 10.65 -8.84 1.86
C HIS A 118 11.22 -9.63 0.69
N VAL A 119 11.54 -8.95 -0.42
CA VAL A 119 12.14 -9.59 -1.60
C VAL A 119 13.51 -10.19 -1.27
N THR A 120 14.34 -9.52 -0.47
CA THR A 120 15.69 -10.02 -0.12
C THR A 120 15.67 -11.28 0.73
N ARG A 121 14.56 -11.60 1.40
CA ARG A 121 14.39 -12.82 2.22
C ARG A 121 13.84 -14.02 1.45
N LEU A 122 13.51 -13.86 0.16
CA LEU A 122 13.06 -14.97 -0.65
C LEU A 122 14.18 -16.01 -0.81
N ASP A 123 13.84 -17.28 -0.67
CA ASP A 123 14.74 -18.37 -1.08
C ASP A 123 14.72 -18.48 -2.61
N VAL A 124 15.83 -18.14 -3.23
CA VAL A 124 16.02 -18.19 -4.69
C VAL A 124 16.94 -19.31 -5.14
N THR A 125 17.24 -20.29 -4.28
CA THR A 125 18.17 -21.39 -4.57
C THR A 125 17.72 -22.24 -5.76
N GLN A 126 16.41 -22.36 -5.97
CA GLN A 126 15.81 -23.09 -7.08
C GLN A 126 15.59 -22.24 -8.35
N CYS A 127 15.93 -20.95 -8.31
CA CYS A 127 15.77 -20.06 -9.45
C CYS A 127 16.94 -20.19 -10.45
N SER A 128 16.73 -19.66 -11.67
CA SER A 128 17.80 -19.58 -12.68
C SER A 128 19.01 -18.76 -12.21
N GLY A 129 20.18 -18.98 -12.83
CA GLY A 129 21.40 -18.24 -12.49
C GLY A 129 21.22 -16.72 -12.53
N GLY A 130 20.58 -16.20 -13.58
CA GLY A 130 20.33 -14.75 -13.72
C GLY A 130 19.44 -14.17 -12.61
N VAL A 131 18.42 -14.92 -12.14
CA VAL A 131 17.59 -14.48 -11.01
C VAL A 131 18.40 -14.46 -9.72
N ARG A 132 19.23 -15.47 -9.47
CA ARG A 132 20.11 -15.51 -8.29
C ARG A 132 21.11 -14.37 -8.28
N GLU A 133 21.69 -14.05 -9.43
CA GLU A 133 22.63 -12.93 -9.58
C GLU A 133 21.96 -11.59 -9.33
N ALA A 134 20.79 -11.34 -9.94
CA ALA A 134 19.99 -10.12 -9.71
C ALA A 134 19.62 -9.97 -8.24
N MET A 135 19.21 -11.06 -7.58
CA MET A 135 18.92 -11.06 -6.14
C MET A 135 20.17 -10.81 -5.29
N GLY A 136 21.33 -11.27 -5.73
CA GLY A 136 22.61 -10.93 -5.10
C GLY A 136 22.87 -9.43 -5.11
N HIS A 137 22.70 -8.78 -6.26
CA HIS A 137 22.85 -7.33 -6.38
C HIS A 137 21.82 -6.56 -5.51
N ILE A 138 20.54 -6.96 -5.53
CA ILE A 138 19.51 -6.33 -4.70
C ILE A 138 19.86 -6.44 -3.22
N ARG A 139 20.30 -7.63 -2.75
CA ARG A 139 20.72 -7.84 -1.36
C ARG A 139 21.91 -6.98 -0.98
N THR A 140 22.87 -6.80 -1.88
CA THR A 140 24.06 -5.97 -1.64
C THR A 140 23.69 -4.48 -1.54
N MET A 141 22.84 -4.00 -2.43
CA MET A 141 22.33 -2.61 -2.39
C MET A 141 21.47 -2.37 -1.15
N ALA A 142 20.61 -3.32 -0.80
CA ALA A 142 19.69 -3.20 0.33
C ALA A 142 20.42 -3.14 1.68
N VAL A 143 21.60 -3.76 1.82
CA VAL A 143 22.33 -3.83 3.09
C VAL A 143 23.16 -2.58 3.34
N SER A 144 23.55 -1.81 2.30
CA SER A 144 24.53 -0.75 2.50
C SER A 144 23.97 0.61 2.91
N ASP A 145 22.92 1.13 2.28
CA ASP A 145 22.51 2.51 2.47
C ASP A 145 21.01 2.72 2.75
N LEU A 146 20.13 2.01 2.04
CA LEU A 146 18.68 2.21 2.15
C LEU A 146 18.11 1.69 3.49
N PHE A 147 18.70 0.62 4.06
CA PHE A 147 18.22 0.01 5.30
C PHE A 147 18.81 0.62 6.57
N SER A 148 19.94 1.34 6.48
CA SER A 148 20.54 1.94 7.68
C SER A 148 19.68 3.05 8.27
N GLU A 149 18.94 3.75 7.43
CA GLU A 149 18.07 4.87 7.81
C GLU A 149 16.69 4.38 8.32
N TYR A 150 16.19 3.27 7.77
CA TYR A 150 14.86 2.71 8.11
C TYR A 150 14.93 1.41 8.94
N ARG A 151 16.12 1.00 9.35
CA ARG A 151 16.37 -0.28 10.03
C ARG A 151 15.55 -0.46 11.32
N ASN A 152 15.39 0.58 12.11
CA ASN A 152 14.65 0.52 13.36
C ASN A 152 13.14 0.32 13.19
N ASP A 153 12.59 0.76 12.06
CA ASP A 153 11.16 0.57 11.74
C ASP A 153 10.90 -0.83 11.17
N ILE A 154 11.90 -1.40 10.50
CA ILE A 154 11.81 -2.73 9.86
C ILE A 154 12.11 -3.86 10.86
N GLU A 155 13.01 -3.66 11.81
CA GLU A 155 13.35 -4.66 12.84
C GLU A 155 12.19 -4.88 13.84
N LYS A 156 11.37 -3.86 14.10
CA LYS A 156 10.14 -3.99 14.92
C LYS A 156 9.04 -4.84 14.28
N ILE A 157 9.14 -5.12 13.00
CA ILE A 157 8.20 -5.96 12.25
C ILE A 157 8.54 -7.46 12.37
N GLY A 158 9.69 -7.80 12.95
CA GLY A 158 10.23 -9.17 13.01
C GLY A 158 10.21 -9.83 14.42
N GLU A 159 9.71 -9.16 15.41
CA GLU A 159 9.40 -9.68 16.76
C GLU A 159 7.89 -9.95 16.90
#